data_51d90a77e0a8bcab6cb4b20abe020e22
#
_entry.id   51d90a77e0a8bcab6cb4b20abe020e22
#
_cell.length_a   1.000
_cell.length_b   1.000
_cell.length_c   1.000
_cell.angle_alpha   90.00
_cell.angle_beta   90.00
_cell.angle_gamma   90.00
#
_symmetry.space_group_name_H-M   'P 1'
#
loop_
_entity.id
_entity.type
_entity.pdbx_description
1 polymer ?
#
loop_
_entity_poly.entity_id
_entity_poly.type
_entity_poly.pdbx_seq_one_letter_code
_entity_poly.pdbx_strand_id
1 'polypeptide(L)'
;MNIKNMDYIKYLKTLTNKSMDLICIDPPYGKINGMQLSGQKKKIDWDITINWVEMFAEFNRVIKDGGTICVFGQNPTYSEMILSNLKNYKYELIWVKNNAAQGFHANKMPLNFTENIAVFIHNENKTNKRTFNNIAETQEINKTEHFCRWYAQQLLGFIGIKRRKLHERLGHRKLEFFFCYTGKHFGLISDKLYNELIEEFNINTWDHFISFDELKQKWNDEKQFTKGVKLDSEKYSSTLSNVLYVPKENEYLHPTQKPVELMEKLILMLSNEGDNVLDCFLGSGSTVIACLKNNRIPFGCELDKNYFSIIQERIKKI
;
A
#
# COMPACT_ATOMS: atom_id res chain seq x y z
N MET A 1 1.15 13.50 -21.81
CA MET A 1 1.51 12.51 -20.78
C MET A 1 2.98 12.62 -20.48
N ASN A 2 3.37 12.52 -19.23
CA ASN A 2 4.75 12.80 -18.77
C ASN A 2 5.64 11.54 -18.77
N ILE A 3 5.40 10.63 -19.72
CA ILE A 3 6.21 9.42 -19.91
C ILE A 3 6.98 9.50 -21.23
N LYS A 4 8.24 9.05 -21.24
CA LYS A 4 9.12 9.18 -22.41
C LYS A 4 9.93 7.91 -22.65
N ASN A 5 10.26 7.64 -23.94
CA ASN A 5 11.22 6.60 -24.30
C ASN A 5 12.63 7.19 -24.26
N MET A 6 13.32 7.03 -23.12
CA MET A 6 14.68 7.55 -22.92
C MET A 6 15.36 6.95 -21.69
N ASP A 7 16.66 7.20 -21.59
CA ASP A 7 17.47 6.84 -20.43
C ASP A 7 17.02 7.57 -19.15
N TYR A 8 17.05 6.88 -18.00
CA TYR A 8 16.53 7.39 -16.74
C TYR A 8 17.29 8.62 -16.19
N ILE A 9 18.63 8.66 -16.31
CA ILE A 9 19.43 9.83 -15.87
C ILE A 9 19.07 11.06 -16.72
N LYS A 10 18.95 10.87 -18.03
CA LYS A 10 18.54 11.96 -18.94
C LYS A 10 17.13 12.42 -18.61
N TYR A 11 16.22 11.49 -18.32
CA TYR A 11 14.85 11.82 -17.94
C TYR A 11 14.80 12.60 -16.63
N LEU A 12 15.47 12.12 -15.58
CA LEU A 12 15.52 12.80 -14.28
C LEU A 12 15.99 14.25 -14.41
N LYS A 13 17.02 14.50 -15.22
CA LYS A 13 17.52 15.87 -15.50
C LYS A 13 16.50 16.79 -16.17
N THR A 14 15.45 16.27 -16.79
CA THR A 14 14.37 17.09 -17.36
C THR A 14 13.32 17.50 -16.33
N LEU A 15 13.31 16.86 -15.16
CA LEU A 15 12.31 17.11 -14.13
C LEU A 15 12.68 18.34 -13.27
N THR A 16 11.66 19.11 -12.92
CA THR A 16 11.78 20.26 -12.01
C THR A 16 12.09 19.77 -10.59
N ASN A 17 12.89 20.55 -9.85
CA ASN A 17 13.15 20.28 -8.44
C ASN A 17 11.83 20.27 -7.64
N LYS A 18 11.72 19.37 -6.65
CA LYS A 18 10.58 19.25 -5.73
C LYS A 18 9.22 19.19 -6.45
N SER A 19 9.16 18.43 -7.54
CA SER A 19 7.95 18.30 -8.36
C SER A 19 7.22 16.97 -8.19
N MET A 20 7.87 15.96 -7.60
CA MET A 20 7.29 14.62 -7.39
C MET A 20 6.82 14.43 -5.95
N ASP A 21 5.67 13.77 -5.77
CA ASP A 21 5.11 13.43 -4.47
C ASP A 21 5.51 12.03 -4.02
N LEU A 22 5.56 11.09 -4.97
CA LEU A 22 5.99 9.71 -4.78
C LEU A 22 6.97 9.33 -5.88
N ILE A 23 8.03 8.63 -5.52
CA ILE A 23 8.88 7.86 -6.43
C ILE A 23 8.67 6.40 -6.09
N CYS A 24 8.24 5.57 -7.04
CA CYS A 24 8.00 4.14 -6.86
C CYS A 24 8.63 3.37 -8.01
N ILE A 25 9.74 2.68 -7.75
CA ILE A 25 10.56 2.07 -8.80
C ILE A 25 10.92 0.60 -8.50
N ASP A 26 10.99 -0.18 -9.58
CA ASP A 26 11.60 -1.51 -9.63
C ASP A 26 12.84 -1.48 -10.55
N PRO A 27 14.01 -1.12 -9.99
CA PRO A 27 15.22 -0.93 -10.79
C PRO A 27 15.87 -2.25 -11.18
N PRO A 28 16.78 -2.28 -12.19
CA PRO A 28 17.58 -3.44 -12.49
C PRO A 28 18.55 -3.78 -11.33
N TYR A 29 18.70 -5.09 -11.04
CA TYR A 29 19.51 -5.56 -9.90
C TYR A 29 20.90 -6.04 -10.29
N GLY A 30 21.25 -6.09 -11.58
CA GLY A 30 22.51 -6.60 -12.11
C GLY A 30 22.70 -8.12 -11.98
N LYS A 31 21.62 -8.89 -11.72
CA LYS A 31 21.68 -10.33 -11.43
C LYS A 31 21.46 -11.24 -12.63
N ILE A 32 20.76 -10.75 -13.64
CA ILE A 32 20.35 -11.53 -14.82
C ILE A 32 20.97 -11.01 -16.13
N ASN A 33 21.87 -10.03 -16.05
CA ASN A 33 22.58 -9.52 -17.21
C ASN A 33 23.36 -10.64 -17.92
N GLY A 34 23.25 -10.70 -19.24
CA GLY A 34 23.85 -11.75 -20.07
C GLY A 34 23.11 -13.08 -20.06
N MET A 35 22.07 -13.27 -19.24
CA MET A 35 21.23 -14.47 -19.23
C MET A 35 20.20 -14.44 -20.36
N GLN A 36 19.83 -15.64 -20.83
CA GLN A 36 18.71 -15.82 -21.76
C GLN A 36 17.55 -16.47 -20.99
N LEU A 37 16.46 -15.73 -20.81
CA LEU A 37 15.27 -16.26 -20.17
C LEU A 37 14.44 -17.12 -21.13
N SER A 38 13.71 -18.09 -20.56
CA SER A 38 12.84 -18.98 -21.33
C SER A 38 11.83 -18.15 -22.14
N GLY A 39 11.70 -18.46 -23.43
CA GLY A 39 10.83 -17.73 -24.36
C GLY A 39 11.43 -16.46 -24.99
N GLN A 40 12.61 -16.02 -24.59
CA GLN A 40 13.28 -14.87 -25.19
C GLN A 40 14.31 -15.27 -26.23
N LYS A 41 14.39 -14.50 -27.35
CA LYS A 41 15.36 -14.73 -28.43
C LYS A 41 16.73 -14.10 -28.17
N LYS A 42 16.79 -13.09 -27.30
CA LYS A 42 18.02 -12.33 -27.00
C LYS A 42 18.41 -12.49 -25.53
N LYS A 43 19.71 -12.36 -25.25
CA LYS A 43 20.21 -12.21 -23.89
C LYS A 43 19.81 -10.86 -23.31
N ILE A 44 19.62 -10.83 -21.99
CA ILE A 44 19.33 -9.61 -21.24
C ILE A 44 20.59 -8.75 -21.19
N ASP A 45 20.49 -7.49 -21.59
CA ASP A 45 21.56 -6.49 -21.58
C ASP A 45 21.21 -5.22 -20.77
N TRP A 46 19.97 -5.13 -20.29
CA TRP A 46 19.45 -3.97 -19.55
C TRP A 46 19.60 -4.09 -18.02
N ASP A 47 19.88 -5.28 -17.48
CA ASP A 47 20.02 -5.48 -16.03
C ASP A 47 21.40 -5.06 -15.54
N ILE A 48 21.61 -3.75 -15.50
CA ILE A 48 22.90 -3.11 -15.16
C ILE A 48 22.83 -2.62 -13.70
N THR A 49 23.93 -2.76 -12.97
CA THR A 49 24.05 -2.22 -11.60
C THR A 49 23.92 -0.70 -11.59
N ILE A 50 23.09 -0.17 -10.69
CA ILE A 50 22.83 1.25 -10.55
C ILE A 50 23.84 1.89 -9.59
N ASN A 51 24.26 3.11 -9.89
CA ASN A 51 24.95 3.97 -8.94
C ASN A 51 23.91 4.62 -7.98
N TRP A 52 23.72 4.00 -6.83
CA TRP A 52 22.72 4.43 -5.85
C TRP A 52 22.96 5.84 -5.32
N VAL A 53 24.21 6.26 -5.16
CA VAL A 53 24.54 7.60 -4.65
C VAL A 53 24.08 8.67 -5.66
N GLU A 54 24.40 8.48 -6.93
CA GLU A 54 23.96 9.39 -8.00
C GLU A 54 22.44 9.39 -8.15
N MET A 55 21.83 8.20 -8.13
CA MET A 55 20.37 8.07 -8.23
C MET A 55 19.64 8.79 -7.09
N PHE A 56 20.06 8.57 -5.84
CA PHE A 56 19.43 9.27 -4.71
C PHE A 56 19.72 10.77 -4.67
N ALA A 57 20.83 11.24 -5.24
CA ALA A 57 21.06 12.67 -5.42
C ALA A 57 19.97 13.29 -6.31
N GLU A 58 19.66 12.65 -7.45
CA GLU A 58 18.58 13.09 -8.33
C GLU A 58 17.20 12.90 -7.72
N PHE A 59 16.93 11.78 -7.06
CA PHE A 59 15.65 11.55 -6.38
C PHE A 59 15.39 12.61 -5.29
N ASN A 60 16.38 12.88 -4.46
CA ASN A 60 16.28 13.90 -3.42
C ASN A 60 16.10 15.33 -3.99
N ARG A 61 16.56 15.58 -5.23
CA ARG A 61 16.34 16.84 -5.93
C ARG A 61 14.90 16.98 -6.42
N VAL A 62 14.34 15.92 -7.01
CA VAL A 62 13.02 15.98 -7.67
C VAL A 62 11.86 15.72 -6.73
N ILE A 63 12.07 14.98 -5.63
CA ILE A 63 11.03 14.70 -4.65
C ILE A 63 10.76 15.94 -3.77
N LYS A 64 9.51 16.15 -3.40
CA LYS A 64 9.10 17.19 -2.44
C LYS A 64 9.57 16.89 -1.02
N ASP A 65 9.71 17.91 -0.18
CA ASP A 65 9.96 17.70 1.25
C ASP A 65 8.76 16.95 1.87
N GLY A 66 9.03 15.87 2.62
CA GLY A 66 8.03 14.94 3.11
C GLY A 66 7.53 13.94 2.06
N GLY A 67 7.98 14.02 0.82
CA GLY A 67 7.66 13.06 -0.24
C GLY A 67 8.29 11.69 0.01
N THR A 68 7.69 10.65 -0.54
CA THR A 68 8.06 9.25 -0.30
C THR A 68 8.82 8.66 -1.49
N ILE A 69 9.86 7.88 -1.21
CA ILE A 69 10.59 7.10 -2.21
C ILE A 69 10.45 5.63 -1.83
N CYS A 70 9.94 4.82 -2.74
CA CYS A 70 9.65 3.40 -2.59
C CYS A 70 10.48 2.64 -3.64
N VAL A 71 11.39 1.77 -3.20
CA VAL A 71 12.33 1.08 -4.09
C VAL A 71 12.31 -0.42 -3.83
N PHE A 72 12.00 -1.20 -4.86
CA PHE A 72 12.13 -2.65 -4.82
C PHE A 72 13.60 -3.07 -4.81
N GLY A 73 13.91 -4.18 -4.15
CA GLY A 73 15.26 -4.67 -4.12
C GLY A 73 15.42 -6.09 -3.58
N GLN A 74 16.59 -6.65 -3.86
CA GLN A 74 17.03 -7.95 -3.33
C GLN A 74 18.48 -7.85 -2.88
N ASN A 75 18.81 -8.50 -1.77
CA ASN A 75 20.18 -8.54 -1.28
C ASN A 75 21.17 -9.18 -2.29
N PRO A 76 22.43 -8.72 -2.33
CA PRO A 76 23.05 -7.68 -1.48
C PRO A 76 22.74 -6.23 -1.90
N THR A 77 22.36 -5.99 -3.16
CA THR A 77 22.10 -4.65 -3.72
C THR A 77 21.08 -3.85 -2.92
N TYR A 78 20.09 -4.52 -2.30
CA TYR A 78 19.11 -3.90 -1.42
C TYR A 78 19.75 -3.23 -0.19
N SER A 79 20.72 -3.90 0.43
CA SER A 79 21.44 -3.33 1.58
C SER A 79 22.31 -2.13 1.19
N GLU A 80 22.99 -2.20 0.05
CA GLU A 80 23.79 -1.09 -0.51
C GLU A 80 22.90 0.13 -0.80
N MET A 81 21.74 -0.10 -1.37
CA MET A 81 20.74 0.94 -1.64
C MET A 81 20.30 1.64 -0.35
N ILE A 82 19.95 0.90 0.70
CA ILE A 82 19.55 1.50 1.99
C ILE A 82 20.69 2.35 2.57
N LEU A 83 21.90 1.82 2.58
CA LEU A 83 23.07 2.53 3.13
C LEU A 83 23.38 3.82 2.37
N SER A 84 23.11 3.89 1.07
CA SER A 84 23.35 5.09 0.25
C SER A 84 22.39 6.26 0.58
N ASN A 85 21.26 6.00 1.28
CA ASN A 85 20.32 7.04 1.70
C ASN A 85 19.76 6.79 3.11
N LEU A 86 20.59 6.26 4.00
CA LEU A 86 20.20 5.81 5.34
C LEU A 86 19.47 6.88 6.16
N LYS A 87 19.84 8.16 6.02
CA LYS A 87 19.22 9.28 6.75
C LYS A 87 17.71 9.43 6.50
N ASN A 88 17.26 9.04 5.31
CA ASN A 88 15.86 9.15 4.89
C ASN A 88 15.12 7.80 4.99
N TYR A 89 15.82 6.70 5.27
CA TYR A 89 15.19 5.38 5.42
C TYR A 89 14.21 5.35 6.60
N LYS A 90 13.04 4.73 6.41
CA LYS A 90 12.00 4.65 7.43
C LYS A 90 11.66 3.21 7.81
N TYR A 91 11.27 2.40 6.84
CA TYR A 91 10.86 1.00 7.07
C TYR A 91 10.90 0.21 5.76
N GLU A 92 10.66 -1.08 5.92
CA GLU A 92 10.57 -2.06 4.85
C GLU A 92 9.13 -2.55 4.69
N LEU A 93 8.70 -2.73 3.45
CA LEU A 93 7.56 -3.53 3.07
C LEU A 93 8.06 -4.83 2.42
N ILE A 94 7.32 -5.92 2.60
CA ILE A 94 7.65 -7.23 2.07
C ILE A 94 6.51 -7.70 1.17
N TRP A 95 6.78 -7.82 -0.12
CA TRP A 95 5.84 -8.47 -1.02
C TRP A 95 6.01 -9.97 -0.99
N VAL A 96 4.93 -10.72 -0.69
CA VAL A 96 4.85 -12.18 -0.73
C VAL A 96 4.15 -12.62 -2.02
N LYS A 97 4.84 -13.45 -2.79
CA LYS A 97 4.40 -13.99 -4.08
C LYS A 97 3.73 -15.36 -3.90
N ASN A 98 2.79 -15.69 -4.75
CA ASN A 98 2.20 -17.05 -4.81
C ASN A 98 3.15 -18.10 -5.41
N ASN A 99 4.15 -17.69 -6.21
CA ASN A 99 5.12 -18.56 -6.86
C ASN A 99 6.55 -18.12 -6.56
N ALA A 100 7.41 -19.08 -6.23
CA ALA A 100 8.83 -18.82 -6.01
C ALA A 100 9.55 -18.38 -7.29
N ALA A 101 10.57 -17.54 -7.11
CA ALA A 101 11.58 -17.32 -8.14
C ALA A 101 12.69 -18.39 -8.04
N GLN A 102 13.42 -18.58 -9.16
CA GLN A 102 14.63 -19.42 -9.20
C GLN A 102 14.42 -20.91 -8.95
N GLY A 103 13.39 -21.50 -9.50
CA GLY A 103 13.08 -22.95 -9.37
C GLY A 103 14.26 -23.90 -9.63
N PHE A 104 15.23 -23.50 -10.48
CA PHE A 104 16.46 -24.27 -10.75
C PHE A 104 17.38 -24.48 -9.53
N HIS A 105 17.18 -23.72 -8.46
CA HIS A 105 17.94 -23.82 -7.23
C HIS A 105 17.21 -24.59 -6.11
N ALA A 106 16.03 -25.13 -6.37
CA ALA A 106 15.19 -25.80 -5.35
C ALA A 106 15.91 -26.88 -4.55
N ASN A 107 16.88 -27.58 -5.18
CA ASN A 107 17.68 -28.63 -4.54
C ASN A 107 18.95 -28.11 -3.84
N LYS A 108 19.25 -26.80 -3.93
CA LYS A 108 20.48 -26.20 -3.41
C LYS A 108 20.24 -25.20 -2.29
N MET A 109 19.09 -24.53 -2.31
CA MET A 109 18.73 -23.47 -1.36
C MET A 109 17.22 -23.27 -1.29
N PRO A 110 16.69 -22.71 -0.20
CA PRO A 110 15.29 -22.30 -0.14
C PRO A 110 14.94 -21.34 -1.29
N LEU A 111 13.77 -21.56 -1.88
CA LEU A 111 13.27 -20.69 -2.95
C LEU A 111 12.77 -19.35 -2.38
N ASN A 112 12.94 -18.29 -3.15
CA ASN A 112 12.55 -16.95 -2.73
C ASN A 112 11.10 -16.62 -3.13
N PHE A 113 10.21 -16.55 -2.13
CA PHE A 113 8.81 -16.15 -2.27
C PHE A 113 8.57 -14.67 -1.97
N THR A 114 9.61 -13.91 -1.59
CA THR A 114 9.45 -12.52 -1.18
C THR A 114 10.27 -11.56 -2.05
N GLU A 115 9.86 -10.31 -2.06
CA GLU A 115 10.68 -9.17 -2.48
C GLU A 115 10.58 -8.06 -1.45
N ASN A 116 11.71 -7.41 -1.18
CA ASN A 116 11.80 -6.34 -0.22
C ASN A 116 11.56 -5.00 -0.92
N ILE A 117 10.93 -4.08 -0.21
CA ILE A 117 10.62 -2.75 -0.71
C ILE A 117 11.04 -1.75 0.36
N ALA A 118 12.10 -1.00 0.12
CA ALA A 118 12.57 0.03 1.03
C ALA A 118 11.74 1.31 0.87
N VAL A 119 11.34 1.89 1.99
CA VAL A 119 10.60 3.16 2.02
C VAL A 119 11.42 4.23 2.71
N PHE A 120 11.61 5.34 2.00
CA PHE A 120 12.33 6.52 2.45
C PHE A 120 11.38 7.72 2.46
N ILE A 121 11.57 8.66 3.39
CA ILE A 121 10.87 9.94 3.40
C ILE A 121 11.91 11.06 3.36
N HIS A 122 11.83 11.89 2.32
CA HIS A 122 12.80 12.97 2.12
C HIS A 122 12.50 14.16 3.03
N ASN A 123 13.52 14.63 3.78
CA ASN A 123 13.42 15.83 4.63
C ASN A 123 12.16 15.87 5.52
N GLU A 124 11.79 14.73 6.12
CA GLU A 124 10.64 14.68 7.04
C GLU A 124 10.88 15.54 8.27
N ASN A 125 9.92 16.37 8.58
CA ASN A 125 9.89 17.19 9.80
C ASN A 125 8.48 17.18 10.44
N LYS A 126 8.30 17.90 11.57
CA LYS A 126 7.02 17.91 12.28
C LYS A 126 5.86 18.51 11.47
N THR A 127 6.15 19.40 10.52
CA THR A 127 5.15 20.13 9.73
C THR A 127 4.77 19.41 8.43
N ASN A 128 5.72 18.66 7.85
CA ASN A 128 5.53 17.93 6.60
C ASN A 128 5.53 16.39 6.77
N LYS A 129 5.27 15.93 8.00
CA LYS A 129 5.19 14.51 8.28
C LYS A 129 4.07 13.87 7.46
N ARG A 130 4.44 12.94 6.57
CA ARG A 130 3.47 12.24 5.75
C ARG A 130 2.69 11.23 6.60
N THR A 131 1.37 11.30 6.52
CA THR A 131 0.49 10.30 7.09
C THR A 131 0.20 9.26 6.00
N PHE A 132 0.49 7.99 6.25
CA PHE A 132 0.14 6.94 5.31
C PHE A 132 -1.37 6.76 5.25
N ASN A 133 -1.88 6.64 4.04
CA ASN A 133 -3.27 6.31 3.84
C ASN A 133 -3.50 4.86 4.27
N ASN A 134 -4.43 4.68 5.17
CA ASN A 134 -4.91 3.35 5.48
C ASN A 134 -5.73 2.85 4.28
N ILE A 135 -5.18 1.88 3.53
CA ILE A 135 -5.86 1.25 2.39
C ILE A 135 -6.88 0.20 2.87
N ALA A 136 -6.94 -0.08 4.18
CA ALA A 136 -8.09 -0.80 4.68
C ALA A 136 -9.30 0.01 4.22
N GLU A 137 -9.87 -0.44 3.11
CA GLU A 137 -11.13 0.09 2.60
C GLU A 137 -12.03 0.29 3.79
N THR A 138 -12.69 1.43 3.88
CA THR A 138 -13.92 1.57 4.62
C THR A 138 -14.94 0.67 3.92
N GLN A 139 -14.68 -0.64 3.90
CA GLN A 139 -15.67 -1.61 3.48
C GLN A 139 -16.80 -1.44 4.46
N GLU A 140 -17.96 -1.08 3.95
CA GLU A 140 -19.19 -1.15 4.72
C GLU A 140 -19.25 -2.54 5.32
N ILE A 141 -19.21 -2.58 6.64
CA ILE A 141 -19.28 -3.84 7.36
C ILE A 141 -20.64 -4.45 7.01
N ASN A 142 -20.62 -5.65 6.47
CA ASN A 142 -21.85 -6.32 6.07
C ASN A 142 -22.73 -6.56 7.30
N LYS A 143 -23.88 -5.89 7.32
CA LYS A 143 -24.85 -5.95 8.42
C LYS A 143 -25.33 -7.37 8.74
N THR A 144 -25.45 -8.22 7.72
CA THR A 144 -25.93 -9.60 7.88
C THR A 144 -24.87 -10.54 8.44
N GLU A 145 -23.58 -10.26 8.18
CA GLU A 145 -22.48 -11.09 8.64
C GLU A 145 -21.92 -10.66 9.99
N HIS A 146 -21.94 -9.34 10.27
CA HIS A 146 -21.30 -8.74 11.45
C HIS A 146 -22.14 -7.59 12.02
N PHE A 147 -23.35 -7.87 12.47
CA PHE A 147 -24.30 -6.87 12.94
C PHE A 147 -23.71 -5.93 14.01
N CYS A 148 -23.06 -6.47 15.04
CA CYS A 148 -22.56 -5.64 16.15
C CYS A 148 -21.42 -4.70 15.71
N ARG A 149 -20.59 -5.12 14.77
CA ARG A 149 -19.55 -4.26 14.19
C ARG A 149 -20.16 -3.19 13.28
N TRP A 150 -21.10 -3.57 12.44
CA TRP A 150 -21.88 -2.65 11.63
C TRP A 150 -22.59 -1.61 12.53
N TYR A 151 -23.24 -2.06 13.57
CA TYR A 151 -23.94 -1.20 14.54
C TYR A 151 -23.00 -0.18 15.19
N ALA A 152 -21.83 -0.62 15.67
CA ALA A 152 -20.83 0.28 16.25
C ALA A 152 -20.29 1.30 15.24
N GLN A 153 -20.10 0.91 13.96
CA GLN A 153 -19.70 1.80 12.90
C GLN A 153 -20.75 2.88 12.62
N GLN A 154 -22.01 2.46 12.44
CA GLN A 154 -23.13 3.38 12.17
C GLN A 154 -23.39 4.30 13.36
N LEU A 155 -23.33 3.78 14.58
CA LEU A 155 -23.51 4.56 15.81
C LEU A 155 -22.43 5.64 15.95
N LEU A 156 -21.17 5.34 15.65
CA LEU A 156 -20.10 6.34 15.65
C LEU A 156 -20.34 7.42 14.58
N GLY A 157 -20.87 7.02 13.42
CA GLY A 157 -21.32 7.93 12.37
C GLY A 157 -22.44 8.86 12.80
N PHE A 158 -23.47 8.33 13.51
CA PHE A 158 -24.56 9.10 14.07
C PHE A 158 -24.07 10.11 15.13
N ILE A 159 -23.18 9.69 16.03
CA ILE A 159 -22.55 10.58 17.04
C ILE A 159 -21.74 11.71 16.36
N GLY A 160 -21.23 11.50 15.14
CA GLY A 160 -20.64 12.53 14.29
C GLY A 160 -19.29 13.07 14.75
N ILE A 161 -18.63 12.45 15.72
CA ILE A 161 -17.31 12.87 16.22
C ILE A 161 -16.28 11.74 16.11
N LYS A 162 -15.01 12.10 15.92
CA LYS A 162 -13.90 11.14 15.89
C LYS A 162 -13.73 10.46 17.26
N ARG A 163 -13.39 9.17 17.31
CA ARG A 163 -13.14 8.38 18.54
C ARG A 163 -12.33 9.12 19.60
N ARG A 164 -11.27 9.81 19.20
CA ARG A 164 -10.44 10.59 20.13
C ARG A 164 -11.25 11.67 20.85
N LYS A 165 -12.05 12.46 20.12
CA LYS A 165 -12.90 13.49 20.71
C LYS A 165 -14.02 12.91 21.57
N LEU A 166 -14.54 11.73 21.21
CA LEU A 166 -15.50 11.01 22.01
C LEU A 166 -14.91 10.64 23.37
N HIS A 167 -13.69 10.09 23.41
CA HIS A 167 -13.01 9.76 24.66
C HIS A 167 -12.66 11.01 25.50
N GLU A 168 -12.26 12.10 24.85
CA GLU A 168 -12.00 13.40 25.51
C GLU A 168 -13.29 13.91 26.17
N ARG A 169 -14.44 13.79 25.51
CA ARG A 169 -15.74 14.25 26.01
C ARG A 169 -16.27 13.41 27.17
N LEU A 170 -16.10 12.08 27.12
CA LEU A 170 -16.50 11.16 28.17
C LEU A 170 -15.50 11.09 29.35
N GLY A 171 -14.30 11.65 29.19
CA GLY A 171 -13.25 11.60 30.19
C GLY A 171 -12.58 10.22 30.37
N HIS A 172 -12.88 9.24 29.50
CA HIS A 172 -12.27 7.91 29.56
C HIS A 172 -12.24 7.19 28.21
N ARG A 173 -11.47 6.08 28.13
CA ARG A 173 -11.31 5.25 26.92
C ARG A 173 -11.99 3.88 26.99
N LYS A 174 -12.97 3.69 27.88
CA LYS A 174 -13.64 2.39 28.08
C LYS A 174 -14.42 1.90 26.86
N LEU A 175 -14.76 2.79 25.92
CA LEU A 175 -15.45 2.49 24.66
C LEU A 175 -14.50 2.16 23.50
N GLU A 176 -13.18 2.17 23.73
CA GLU A 176 -12.16 1.97 22.67
C GLU A 176 -12.41 0.69 21.87
N PHE A 177 -12.63 -0.43 22.57
CA PHE A 177 -12.82 -1.73 21.91
C PHE A 177 -14.13 -1.84 21.14
N PHE A 178 -15.18 -1.19 21.58
CA PHE A 178 -16.47 -1.16 20.88
C PHE A 178 -16.40 -0.33 19.60
N PHE A 179 -15.79 0.84 19.65
CA PHE A 179 -15.62 1.68 18.47
C PHE A 179 -14.36 1.34 17.63
N CYS A 180 -13.61 0.31 18.02
CA CYS A 180 -12.59 -0.33 17.18
C CYS A 180 -13.21 -1.48 16.35
N TYR A 181 -14.31 -1.20 15.66
CA TYR A 181 -15.15 -2.19 14.95
C TYR A 181 -14.41 -2.94 13.83
N THR A 182 -13.29 -2.43 13.32
CA THR A 182 -12.40 -3.12 12.36
C THR A 182 -11.29 -3.92 13.06
N GLY A 183 -11.06 -3.73 14.37
CA GLY A 183 -9.96 -4.32 15.12
C GLY A 183 -10.22 -5.75 15.61
N LYS A 184 -9.12 -6.49 15.87
CA LYS A 184 -9.16 -7.85 16.44
C LYS A 184 -9.79 -7.91 17.83
N HIS A 185 -9.72 -6.81 18.58
CA HIS A 185 -10.18 -6.70 19.97
C HIS A 185 -11.58 -6.07 20.08
N PHE A 186 -12.36 -6.09 18.98
CA PHE A 186 -13.73 -5.61 19.04
C PHE A 186 -14.51 -6.37 20.12
N GLY A 187 -15.22 -5.65 20.97
CA GLY A 187 -15.97 -6.22 22.08
C GLY A 187 -17.20 -5.42 22.42
N LEU A 188 -18.22 -6.11 22.95
CA LEU A 188 -19.42 -5.46 23.45
C LEU A 188 -19.06 -4.66 24.72
N ILE A 189 -19.66 -3.49 24.86
CA ILE A 189 -19.57 -2.65 26.07
C ILE A 189 -20.52 -3.11 27.12
N SER A 190 -20.42 -2.59 28.36
CA SER A 190 -21.37 -2.85 29.42
C SER A 190 -22.63 -1.99 29.26
N ASP A 191 -23.74 -2.44 29.88
CA ASP A 191 -24.98 -1.67 29.96
C ASP A 191 -24.75 -0.24 30.47
N LYS A 192 -23.97 -0.09 31.53
CA LYS A 192 -23.59 1.22 32.07
C LYS A 192 -22.97 2.14 31.01
N LEU A 193 -22.06 1.64 30.20
CA LEU A 193 -21.40 2.42 29.14
C LEU A 193 -22.37 2.72 27.98
N TYR A 194 -23.32 1.83 27.74
CA TYR A 194 -24.35 2.06 26.73
C TYR A 194 -25.31 3.18 27.16
N ASN A 195 -25.74 3.17 28.44
CA ASN A 195 -26.56 4.22 29.00
C ASN A 195 -25.84 5.58 29.04
N GLU A 196 -24.52 5.60 29.29
CA GLU A 196 -23.71 6.81 29.18
C GLU A 196 -23.73 7.40 27.76
N LEU A 197 -23.72 6.56 26.70
CA LEU A 197 -23.91 7.02 25.33
C LEU A 197 -25.32 7.58 25.07
N ILE A 198 -26.34 7.00 25.68
CA ILE A 198 -27.74 7.53 25.62
C ILE A 198 -27.77 8.92 26.22
N GLU A 199 -27.26 9.08 27.45
CA GLU A 199 -27.31 10.33 28.21
C GLU A 199 -26.50 11.44 27.52
N GLU A 200 -25.30 11.14 27.02
CA GLU A 200 -24.40 12.15 26.51
C GLU A 200 -24.66 12.52 25.03
N PHE A 201 -25.11 11.55 24.21
CA PHE A 201 -25.29 11.73 22.78
C PHE A 201 -26.69 11.54 22.26
N ASN A 202 -27.68 11.27 23.15
CA ASN A 202 -29.08 11.01 22.80
C ASN A 202 -29.24 9.93 21.70
N ILE A 203 -28.42 8.87 21.76
CA ILE A 203 -28.41 7.83 20.75
C ILE A 203 -29.73 7.11 20.58
N ASN A 204 -30.64 7.17 21.58
CA ASN A 204 -32.00 6.66 21.53
C ASN A 204 -32.92 7.39 20.54
N THR A 205 -32.49 8.53 19.98
CA THR A 205 -33.21 9.24 18.92
C THR A 205 -32.76 8.79 17.50
N TRP A 206 -31.78 7.91 17.42
CA TRP A 206 -31.26 7.41 16.16
C TRP A 206 -32.19 6.33 15.56
N ASP A 207 -32.49 6.39 14.26
CA ASP A 207 -33.44 5.49 13.57
C ASP A 207 -33.07 4.00 13.67
N HIS A 208 -31.78 3.70 13.86
CA HIS A 208 -31.28 2.33 14.03
C HIS A 208 -30.99 1.97 15.50
N PHE A 209 -31.45 2.79 16.45
CA PHE A 209 -31.25 2.50 17.85
C PHE A 209 -31.93 1.17 18.23
N ILE A 210 -31.23 0.38 19.03
CA ILE A 210 -31.74 -0.82 19.68
C ILE A 210 -31.40 -0.76 21.17
N SER A 211 -32.16 -1.45 21.99
CA SER A 211 -31.85 -1.54 23.43
C SER A 211 -30.53 -2.29 23.67
N PHE A 212 -29.92 -2.06 24.83
CA PHE A 212 -28.69 -2.80 25.19
C PHE A 212 -28.94 -4.33 25.23
N ASP A 213 -30.11 -4.76 25.74
CA ASP A 213 -30.46 -6.18 25.78
C ASP A 213 -30.56 -6.79 24.40
N GLU A 214 -31.12 -6.07 23.42
CA GLU A 214 -31.21 -6.50 22.04
C GLU A 214 -29.79 -6.55 21.39
N LEU A 215 -28.96 -5.55 21.65
CA LEU A 215 -27.55 -5.53 21.17
C LEU A 215 -26.76 -6.71 21.77
N LYS A 216 -26.98 -7.01 23.05
CA LYS A 216 -26.37 -8.14 23.75
C LYS A 216 -26.82 -9.49 23.19
N GLN A 217 -28.10 -9.60 22.84
CA GLN A 217 -28.63 -10.80 22.20
C GLN A 217 -27.97 -11.01 20.83
N LYS A 218 -27.91 -9.98 19.97
CA LYS A 218 -27.24 -10.02 18.69
C LYS A 218 -25.76 -10.40 18.82
N TRP A 219 -25.06 -9.87 19.83
CA TRP A 219 -23.69 -10.23 20.14
C TRP A 219 -23.51 -11.71 20.49
N ASN A 220 -24.42 -12.28 21.28
CA ASN A 220 -24.35 -13.69 21.65
C ASN A 220 -24.65 -14.60 20.47
N ASP A 221 -25.58 -14.23 19.61
CA ASP A 221 -25.90 -14.95 18.38
C ASP A 221 -24.69 -14.98 17.43
N GLU A 222 -24.03 -13.84 17.23
CA GLU A 222 -22.83 -13.76 16.44
C GLU A 222 -21.67 -14.60 17.02
N LYS A 223 -21.46 -14.61 18.33
CA LYS A 223 -20.46 -15.44 18.99
C LYS A 223 -20.66 -16.93 18.76
N GLN A 224 -21.91 -17.39 18.70
CA GLN A 224 -22.20 -18.80 18.38
C GLN A 224 -21.88 -19.11 16.92
N PHE A 225 -22.12 -18.17 16.01
CA PHE A 225 -21.87 -18.35 14.58
C PHE A 225 -20.37 -18.29 14.24
N THR A 226 -19.59 -17.47 14.98
CA THR A 226 -18.15 -17.25 14.69
C THR A 226 -17.21 -18.25 15.35
N LYS A 227 -17.69 -19.23 16.09
CA LYS A 227 -16.87 -20.32 16.68
C LYS A 227 -16.15 -21.22 15.65
N GLY A 228 -15.81 -20.73 14.50
CA GLY A 228 -15.09 -21.41 13.43
C GLY A 228 -14.68 -20.51 12.28
N VAL A 229 -15.17 -19.29 12.22
CA VAL A 229 -14.82 -18.34 11.16
C VAL A 229 -13.68 -17.46 11.67
N LYS A 230 -12.47 -17.70 11.20
CA LYS A 230 -11.39 -16.71 11.31
C LYS A 230 -11.83 -15.49 10.51
N LEU A 231 -12.18 -14.41 11.19
CA LEU A 231 -12.27 -13.09 10.57
C LEU A 231 -10.96 -12.86 9.81
N ASP A 232 -11.05 -12.59 8.52
CA ASP A 232 -9.91 -12.20 7.73
C ASP A 232 -9.36 -10.89 8.30
N SER A 233 -8.33 -11.03 9.15
CA SER A 233 -7.76 -9.90 9.88
C SER A 233 -7.10 -8.89 8.95
N GLU A 234 -6.81 -9.27 7.69
CA GLU A 234 -6.28 -8.37 6.68
C GLU A 234 -7.40 -7.47 6.12
N LYS A 235 -8.62 -8.02 5.96
CA LYS A 235 -9.78 -7.31 5.43
C LYS A 235 -10.37 -6.28 6.40
N TYR A 236 -10.26 -6.52 7.72
CA TYR A 236 -10.87 -5.67 8.75
C TYR A 236 -9.87 -4.97 9.68
N SER A 237 -8.57 -5.08 9.42
CA SER A 237 -7.54 -4.41 10.23
C SER A 237 -7.41 -2.94 9.83
N SER A 238 -7.58 -2.04 10.79
CA SER A 238 -7.19 -0.64 10.64
C SER A 238 -5.68 -0.42 10.69
N THR A 239 -4.90 -1.49 10.87
CA THR A 239 -3.45 -1.45 10.98
C THR A 239 -2.86 -1.88 9.64
N LEU A 240 -2.07 -1.02 9.03
CA LEU A 240 -1.31 -1.37 7.83
C LEU A 240 -0.29 -2.46 8.18
N SER A 241 -0.33 -3.56 7.43
CA SER A 241 0.72 -4.58 7.48
C SER A 241 1.90 -4.13 6.63
N ASN A 242 3.11 -4.40 7.09
CA ASN A 242 4.29 -4.26 6.23
C ASN A 242 4.48 -5.47 5.29
N VAL A 243 3.59 -6.45 5.33
CA VAL A 243 3.59 -7.62 4.45
C VAL A 243 2.42 -7.51 3.47
N LEU A 244 2.72 -7.55 2.18
CA LEU A 244 1.77 -7.42 1.09
C LEU A 244 1.64 -8.76 0.37
N TYR A 245 0.49 -9.40 0.48
CA TYR A 245 0.17 -10.64 -0.24
C TYR A 245 -0.51 -10.28 -1.56
N VAL A 246 0.24 -10.36 -2.66
CA VAL A 246 -0.28 -10.12 -4.01
C VAL A 246 0.25 -11.22 -4.93
N PRO A 247 -0.64 -11.98 -5.58
CA PRO A 247 -0.21 -13.00 -6.54
C PRO A 247 0.46 -12.34 -7.75
N LYS A 248 1.39 -13.08 -8.37
CA LYS A 248 1.91 -12.69 -9.68
C LYS A 248 0.79 -12.78 -10.72
N GLU A 249 0.84 -11.90 -11.72
CA GLU A 249 -0.06 -11.99 -12.87
C GLU A 249 0.25 -13.26 -13.70
N ASN A 250 -0.77 -13.80 -14.37
CA ASN A 250 -0.61 -15.00 -15.22
C ASN A 250 -0.02 -14.66 -16.60
N GLU A 251 -0.24 -13.44 -17.06
CA GLU A 251 0.27 -12.95 -18.35
C GLU A 251 1.38 -11.92 -18.12
N TYR A 252 2.53 -12.18 -18.71
CA TYR A 252 3.71 -11.32 -18.60
C TYR A 252 4.00 -10.62 -19.93
N LEU A 253 3.95 -9.31 -19.92
CA LEU A 253 4.37 -8.44 -21.02
C LEU A 253 5.85 -8.05 -20.87
N HIS A 254 6.42 -8.24 -19.67
CA HIS A 254 7.82 -8.02 -19.33
C HIS A 254 8.31 -9.12 -18.38
N PRO A 255 9.55 -9.64 -18.50
CA PRO A 255 10.05 -10.79 -17.73
C PRO A 255 9.99 -10.60 -16.21
N THR A 256 10.17 -9.37 -15.74
CA THR A 256 10.18 -9.01 -14.33
C THR A 256 8.97 -8.13 -13.94
N GLN A 257 7.88 -8.21 -14.71
CA GLN A 257 6.68 -7.39 -14.47
C GLN A 257 6.18 -7.52 -13.04
N LYS A 258 5.95 -6.38 -12.41
CA LYS A 258 5.22 -6.31 -11.13
C LYS A 258 3.70 -6.33 -11.38
N PRO A 259 2.92 -7.01 -10.56
CA PRO A 259 1.47 -6.98 -10.65
C PRO A 259 0.91 -5.56 -10.53
N VAL A 260 -0.06 -5.21 -11.37
CA VAL A 260 -0.74 -3.92 -11.27
C VAL A 260 -1.37 -3.73 -9.89
N GLU A 261 -2.00 -4.78 -9.32
CA GLU A 261 -2.57 -4.76 -7.97
C GLU A 261 -1.53 -4.38 -6.90
N LEU A 262 -0.29 -4.88 -7.00
CA LEU A 262 0.77 -4.51 -6.05
C LEU A 262 1.11 -3.01 -6.17
N MET A 263 1.24 -2.52 -7.40
CA MET A 263 1.52 -1.10 -7.64
C MET A 263 0.36 -0.21 -7.18
N GLU A 264 -0.90 -0.63 -7.38
CA GLU A 264 -2.08 0.06 -6.86
C GLU A 264 -2.04 0.17 -5.33
N LYS A 265 -1.75 -0.94 -4.62
CA LYS A 265 -1.61 -0.93 -3.15
C LYS A 265 -0.53 0.05 -2.68
N LEU A 266 0.65 0.05 -3.32
CA LEU A 266 1.74 0.96 -2.97
C LEU A 266 1.37 2.42 -3.25
N ILE A 267 0.78 2.71 -4.40
CA ILE A 267 0.37 4.07 -4.80
C ILE A 267 -0.71 4.62 -3.86
N LEU A 268 -1.74 3.83 -3.55
CA LEU A 268 -2.80 4.21 -2.62
C LEU A 268 -2.25 4.47 -1.20
N MET A 269 -1.33 3.62 -0.74
CA MET A 269 -0.69 3.75 0.57
C MET A 269 0.21 4.98 0.67
N LEU A 270 0.96 5.29 -0.39
CA LEU A 270 2.09 6.20 -0.36
C LEU A 270 1.84 7.53 -1.09
N SER A 271 0.63 7.77 -1.63
CA SER A 271 0.26 9.00 -2.33
C SER A 271 -1.22 9.37 -2.15
N ASN A 272 -1.59 10.58 -2.54
CA ASN A 272 -2.97 11.06 -2.58
C ASN A 272 -3.43 11.23 -4.03
N GLU A 273 -4.75 11.39 -4.24
CA GLU A 273 -5.28 11.75 -5.57
C GLU A 273 -4.68 13.05 -6.07
N GLY A 274 -4.35 13.10 -7.35
CA GLY A 274 -3.70 14.24 -7.99
C GLY A 274 -2.18 14.31 -7.78
N ASP A 275 -1.58 13.44 -6.93
CA ASP A 275 -0.14 13.42 -6.70
C ASP A 275 0.63 12.98 -7.95
N ASN A 276 1.81 13.57 -8.16
CA ASN A 276 2.77 13.19 -9.19
C ASN A 276 3.59 11.98 -8.75
N VAL A 277 3.47 10.88 -9.49
CA VAL A 277 4.16 9.61 -9.20
C VAL A 277 5.19 9.31 -10.27
N LEU A 278 6.44 9.17 -9.85
CA LEU A 278 7.58 8.90 -10.74
C LEU A 278 7.98 7.43 -10.70
N ASP A 279 8.12 6.85 -11.89
CA ASP A 279 8.82 5.57 -12.11
C ASP A 279 9.75 5.69 -13.31
N CYS A 280 11.06 5.66 -13.10
CA CYS A 280 12.06 5.77 -14.16
C CYS A 280 12.51 4.43 -14.74
N PHE A 281 11.84 3.33 -14.40
CA PHE A 281 12.04 1.97 -14.91
C PHE A 281 10.70 1.31 -15.23
N LEU A 282 9.92 1.90 -16.14
CA LEU A 282 8.52 1.56 -16.34
C LEU A 282 8.27 0.11 -16.80
N GLY A 283 9.23 -0.52 -17.51
CA GLY A 283 9.06 -1.84 -18.08
C GLY A 283 7.78 -1.95 -18.91
N SER A 284 6.84 -2.79 -18.53
CA SER A 284 5.51 -2.91 -19.17
C SER A 284 4.49 -1.88 -18.70
N GLY A 285 4.83 -0.97 -17.77
CA GLY A 285 4.00 0.15 -17.33
C GLY A 285 2.99 -0.15 -16.23
N SER A 286 3.22 -1.15 -15.38
CA SER A 286 2.29 -1.46 -14.27
C SER A 286 2.05 -0.26 -13.35
N THR A 287 3.11 0.53 -13.06
CA THR A 287 3.01 1.78 -12.27
C THR A 287 2.13 2.81 -12.97
N VAL A 288 2.26 2.97 -14.28
CA VAL A 288 1.45 3.93 -15.06
C VAL A 288 -0.03 3.56 -14.99
N ILE A 289 -0.34 2.27 -15.21
CA ILE A 289 -1.71 1.75 -15.16
C ILE A 289 -2.31 1.95 -13.77
N ALA A 290 -1.57 1.63 -12.73
CA ALA A 290 -1.99 1.82 -11.35
C ALA A 290 -2.26 3.31 -11.01
N CYS A 291 -1.40 4.22 -11.49
CA CYS A 291 -1.62 5.67 -11.33
C CYS A 291 -2.92 6.13 -11.99
N LEU A 292 -3.13 5.78 -13.26
CA LEU A 292 -4.30 6.23 -14.03
C LEU A 292 -5.61 5.72 -13.43
N LYS A 293 -5.65 4.45 -13.01
CA LYS A 293 -6.82 3.86 -12.36
C LYS A 293 -7.20 4.53 -11.04
N ASN A 294 -6.22 5.13 -10.36
CA ASN A 294 -6.39 5.69 -9.02
C ASN A 294 -6.25 7.23 -9.00
N ASN A 295 -6.44 7.93 -10.10
CA ASN A 295 -6.40 9.40 -10.20
C ASN A 295 -5.05 10.02 -9.78
N ARG A 296 -3.91 9.34 -10.03
CA ARG A 296 -2.57 9.89 -9.87
C ARG A 296 -1.99 10.28 -11.23
N ILE A 297 -1.02 11.19 -11.24
CA ILE A 297 -0.39 11.68 -12.46
C ILE A 297 0.93 10.95 -12.67
N PRO A 298 1.03 10.02 -13.67
CA PRO A 298 2.26 9.27 -13.89
C PRO A 298 3.32 10.10 -14.61
N PHE A 299 4.53 10.02 -14.08
CA PHE A 299 5.78 10.48 -14.67
C PHE A 299 6.71 9.28 -14.83
N GLY A 300 7.48 9.21 -15.91
CA GLY A 300 8.44 8.12 -16.00
C GLY A 300 9.08 7.96 -17.36
N CYS A 301 9.99 6.99 -17.44
CA CYS A 301 10.64 6.62 -18.67
C CYS A 301 10.88 5.12 -18.78
N GLU A 302 11.01 4.67 -20.03
CA GLU A 302 11.41 3.33 -20.42
C GLU A 302 12.46 3.44 -21.54
N LEU A 303 13.55 2.70 -21.39
CA LEU A 303 14.65 2.73 -22.36
C LEU A 303 14.33 1.91 -23.61
N ASP A 304 13.76 0.72 -23.43
CA ASP A 304 13.42 -0.18 -24.53
C ASP A 304 12.15 0.30 -25.27
N LYS A 305 12.29 0.49 -26.59
CA LYS A 305 11.20 0.97 -27.45
C LYS A 305 10.02 0.02 -27.51
N ASN A 306 10.25 -1.29 -27.43
CA ASN A 306 9.18 -2.28 -27.51
C ASN A 306 8.33 -2.22 -26.22
N TYR A 307 8.97 -2.19 -25.06
CA TYR A 307 8.25 -2.02 -23.78
C TYR A 307 7.56 -0.68 -23.70
N PHE A 308 8.18 0.39 -24.20
CA PHE A 308 7.51 1.69 -24.29
C PHE A 308 6.25 1.65 -25.17
N SER A 309 6.28 0.95 -26.30
CA SER A 309 5.10 0.75 -27.16
C SER A 309 4.00 -0.04 -26.43
N ILE A 310 4.38 -1.06 -25.67
CA ILE A 310 3.42 -1.82 -24.82
C ILE A 310 2.73 -0.91 -23.80
N ILE A 311 3.48 0.00 -23.16
CA ILE A 311 2.89 0.99 -22.24
C ILE A 311 1.82 1.82 -22.95
N GLN A 312 2.14 2.34 -24.14
CA GLN A 312 1.20 3.16 -24.93
C GLN A 312 -0.09 2.41 -25.30
N GLU A 313 0.04 1.12 -25.65
CA GLU A 313 -1.12 0.27 -25.95
C GLU A 313 -1.98 -0.01 -24.70
N ARG A 314 -1.34 -0.27 -23.57
CA ARG A 314 -2.05 -0.48 -22.29
C ARG A 314 -2.82 0.76 -21.86
N ILE A 315 -2.24 1.94 -22.00
CA ILE A 315 -2.91 3.22 -21.68
C ILE A 315 -4.16 3.45 -22.53
N LYS A 316 -4.16 3.07 -23.81
CA LYS A 316 -5.33 3.23 -24.70
C LYS A 316 -6.52 2.35 -24.29
N LYS A 317 -6.31 1.35 -23.44
CA LYS A 317 -7.33 0.39 -22.99
C LYS A 317 -7.97 0.77 -21.64
N ILE A 318 -7.49 1.83 -21.00
CA ILE A 318 -8.05 2.43 -19.78
C ILE A 318 -9.02 3.54 -20.15
#